data_beedc9915f2bd32fad092ea9cf067e03
#
_entry.id   beedc9915f2bd32fad092ea9cf067e03
#
_cell.length_a   1.000
_cell.length_b   1.000
_cell.length_c   1.000
_cell.angle_alpha   90.00
_cell.angle_beta   90.00
_cell.angle_gamma   90.00
#
_symmetry.space_group_name_H-M   'P 1'
#
loop_
_entity.id
_entity.type
_entity.pdbx_description
1 polymer ?
#
loop_
_entity_poly.entity_id
_entity_poly.type
_entity_poly.pdbx_seq_one_letter_code
_entity_poly.pdbx_strand_id
1 'polypeptide(L)'
;CYLAKQNNTDLQVWGSGTPLREFIFSKDIGKLINWAIDNYDDPESIIISTSQEISIKDVVGIIVDSMEFTGNVVFDTTKPEGQFRKPSDNSKLLSLVPDFNFTPIDVGIKETVDWFINNFDNARK
;
A
#
# COMPACT_ATOMS: atom_id res chain seq x y z
N CYS A 1 11.76 6.30 4.00
CA CYS A 1 11.40 7.50 4.76
C CYS A 1 11.96 7.46 6.19
N TYR A 2 11.70 6.39 7.00
CA TYR A 2 12.17 6.29 8.39
C TYR A 2 13.69 6.53 8.54
N LEU A 3 14.52 5.80 7.77
CA LEU A 3 15.97 5.98 7.82
C LEU A 3 16.42 7.37 7.33
N ALA A 4 15.76 7.93 6.32
CA ALA A 4 16.05 9.28 5.85
C ALA A 4 15.77 10.30 6.96
N LYS A 5 14.66 10.15 7.71
CA LYS A 5 14.34 10.99 8.87
C LYS A 5 15.39 10.84 9.97
N GLN A 6 15.79 9.62 10.32
CA GLN A 6 16.77 9.36 11.39
C GLN A 6 18.15 9.90 11.05
N ASN A 7 18.57 9.80 9.79
CA ASN A 7 19.89 10.21 9.33
C ASN A 7 19.94 11.67 8.82
N ASN A 8 18.80 12.37 8.85
CA ASN A 8 18.66 13.72 8.31
C ASN A 8 19.18 13.84 6.85
N THR A 9 18.75 12.89 6.01
CA THR A 9 19.09 12.81 4.58
C THR A 9 17.85 12.94 3.72
N ASP A 10 18.03 13.23 2.43
CA ASP A 10 16.93 13.22 1.46
C ASP A 10 16.32 11.81 1.32
N LEU A 11 15.01 11.75 1.09
CA LEU A 11 14.31 10.54 0.71
C LEU A 11 14.47 10.32 -0.80
N GLN A 12 15.20 9.28 -1.17
CA GLN A 12 15.36 8.88 -2.57
C GLN A 12 14.24 7.93 -2.98
N VAL A 13 13.49 8.28 -4.03
CA VAL A 13 12.45 7.46 -4.64
C VAL A 13 12.86 7.13 -6.07
N TRP A 14 12.90 5.84 -6.42
CA TRP A 14 13.26 5.42 -7.77
C TRP A 14 12.11 5.65 -8.75
N GLY A 15 12.45 6.20 -9.93
CA GLY A 15 11.50 6.51 -10.99
C GLY A 15 10.83 7.89 -10.83
N SER A 16 9.87 8.17 -11.69
CA SER A 16 9.12 9.45 -11.70
C SER A 16 8.03 9.54 -10.64
N GLY A 17 7.63 8.40 -10.08
CA GLY A 17 6.48 8.31 -9.19
C GLY A 17 5.12 8.34 -9.90
N THR A 18 5.08 8.38 -11.25
CA THR A 18 3.81 8.43 -12.01
C THR A 18 3.10 7.07 -12.16
N PRO A 19 3.77 5.89 -12.12
CA PRO A 19 3.09 4.61 -12.22
C PRO A 19 2.00 4.44 -11.16
N LEU A 20 0.89 3.83 -11.60
CA LEU A 20 -0.27 3.55 -10.76
C LEU A 20 -0.20 2.13 -10.19
N ARG A 21 -0.58 1.98 -8.93
CA ARG A 21 -0.67 0.70 -8.23
C ARG A 21 -1.89 0.66 -7.34
N GLU A 22 -2.34 -0.56 -7.09
CA GLU A 22 -3.36 -0.84 -6.09
C GLU A 22 -2.67 -1.25 -4.79
N PHE A 23 -3.15 -0.70 -3.69
CA PHE A 23 -2.68 -1.05 -2.35
C PHE A 23 -3.88 -1.49 -1.50
N ILE A 24 -3.68 -2.50 -0.70
CA ILE A 24 -4.66 -2.99 0.24
C ILE A 24 -4.04 -3.11 1.64
N PHE A 25 -4.79 -2.71 2.64
CA PHE A 25 -4.33 -2.80 4.02
C PHE A 25 -4.28 -4.26 4.50
N SER A 26 -3.20 -4.66 5.15
CA SER A 26 -2.98 -6.06 5.56
C SER A 26 -4.06 -6.63 6.47
N LYS A 27 -4.66 -5.81 7.34
CA LYS A 27 -5.79 -6.24 8.18
C LYS A 27 -7.03 -6.56 7.36
N ASP A 28 -7.27 -5.86 6.26
CA ASP A 28 -8.41 -6.15 5.38
C ASP A 28 -8.18 -7.46 4.61
N ILE A 29 -6.95 -7.72 4.17
CA ILE A 29 -6.58 -9.05 3.62
C ILE A 29 -6.87 -10.14 4.65
N GLY A 30 -6.44 -9.95 5.91
CA GLY A 30 -6.68 -10.92 6.99
C GLY A 30 -8.16 -11.21 7.22
N LYS A 31 -9.02 -10.17 7.22
CA LYS A 31 -10.47 -10.31 7.34
C LYS A 31 -11.06 -11.09 6.16
N LEU A 32 -10.65 -10.76 4.93
CA LEU A 32 -11.15 -11.41 3.72
C LEU A 32 -10.68 -12.85 3.60
N ILE A 33 -9.45 -13.17 4.02
CA ILE A 33 -8.97 -14.55 4.10
C ILE A 33 -9.80 -15.36 5.10
N ASN A 34 -10.02 -14.83 6.31
CA ASN A 34 -10.86 -15.53 7.30
C ASN A 34 -12.28 -15.75 6.78
N TRP A 35 -12.89 -14.74 6.15
CA TRP A 35 -14.17 -14.88 5.49
C TRP A 35 -14.14 -15.98 4.43
N ALA A 36 -13.12 -16.02 3.58
CA ALA A 36 -13.01 -17.00 2.50
C ALA A 36 -12.87 -18.43 3.01
N ILE A 37 -12.14 -18.65 4.10
CA ILE A 37 -12.01 -19.98 4.74
C ILE A 37 -13.38 -20.54 5.15
N ASP A 38 -14.26 -19.68 5.65
CA ASP A 38 -15.56 -20.10 6.16
C ASP A 38 -16.67 -20.12 5.11
N ASN A 39 -16.54 -19.37 4.00
CA ASN A 39 -17.66 -19.07 3.10
C ASN A 39 -17.36 -19.32 1.62
N TYR A 40 -16.12 -19.62 1.24
CA TYR A 40 -15.78 -19.76 -0.17
C TYR A 40 -15.32 -21.19 -0.51
N ASP A 41 -16.17 -21.94 -1.18
CA ASP A 41 -15.94 -23.31 -1.64
C ASP A 41 -16.17 -23.42 -3.16
N ASP A 42 -15.45 -22.59 -3.93
CA ASP A 42 -15.53 -22.55 -5.39
C ASP A 42 -14.10 -22.80 -5.95
N PRO A 43 -13.92 -23.65 -6.98
CA PRO A 43 -12.61 -23.89 -7.59
C PRO A 43 -12.03 -22.68 -8.32
N GLU A 44 -12.84 -21.67 -8.65
CA GLU A 44 -12.33 -20.45 -9.29
C GLU A 44 -11.62 -19.54 -8.29
N SER A 45 -10.53 -18.90 -8.75
CA SER A 45 -9.78 -17.95 -7.94
C SER A 45 -10.58 -16.67 -7.66
N ILE A 46 -10.41 -16.10 -6.46
CA ILE A 46 -10.85 -14.74 -6.12
C ILE A 46 -9.65 -13.80 -6.12
N ILE A 47 -9.81 -12.62 -6.72
CA ILE A 47 -8.85 -11.54 -6.62
C ILE A 47 -9.21 -10.65 -5.44
N ILE A 48 -8.34 -10.63 -4.42
CA ILE A 48 -8.48 -9.74 -3.25
C ILE A 48 -7.72 -8.46 -3.54
N SER A 49 -8.43 -7.43 -3.94
CA SER A 49 -7.88 -6.10 -4.22
C SER A 49 -8.92 -5.02 -3.94
N THR A 50 -8.48 -3.77 -3.89
CA THR A 50 -9.38 -2.62 -3.76
C THR A 50 -9.90 -2.15 -5.12
N SER A 51 -9.26 -2.53 -6.23
CA SER A 51 -9.43 -1.96 -7.58
C SER A 51 -9.32 -0.42 -7.63
N GLN A 52 -8.66 0.17 -6.63
CA GLN A 52 -8.39 1.60 -6.57
C GLN A 52 -6.92 1.84 -6.83
N GLU A 53 -6.64 2.50 -7.95
CA GLU A 53 -5.29 2.84 -8.35
C GLU A 53 -4.89 4.20 -7.79
N ILE A 54 -3.66 4.29 -7.29
CA ILE A 54 -3.04 5.51 -6.80
C ILE A 54 -1.60 5.60 -7.35
N SER A 55 -1.10 6.80 -7.61
CA SER A 55 0.28 6.97 -8.06
C SER A 55 1.29 6.68 -6.94
N ILE A 56 2.46 6.19 -7.31
CA ILE A 56 3.57 6.01 -6.35
C ILE A 56 3.91 7.36 -5.68
N LYS A 57 3.82 8.46 -6.43
CA LYS A 57 4.06 9.80 -5.89
C LYS A 57 3.09 10.16 -4.76
N ASP A 58 1.80 9.86 -4.95
CA ASP A 58 0.78 10.17 -3.93
C ASP A 58 0.96 9.27 -2.70
N VAL A 59 1.29 7.98 -2.90
CA VAL A 59 1.62 7.07 -1.78
C VAL A 59 2.82 7.57 -0.99
N VAL A 60 3.88 8.02 -1.68
CA VAL A 60 5.05 8.60 -1.04
C VAL A 60 4.65 9.85 -0.25
N GLY A 61 3.78 10.70 -0.79
CA GLY A 61 3.24 11.87 -0.08
C GLY A 61 2.56 11.48 1.23
N ILE A 62 1.64 10.51 1.18
CA ILE A 62 0.94 10.02 2.40
C ILE A 62 1.94 9.46 3.44
N ILE A 63 2.98 8.73 2.99
CA ILE A 63 4.01 8.20 3.90
C ILE A 63 4.84 9.33 4.53
N VAL A 64 5.23 10.32 3.72
CA VAL A 64 5.97 11.51 4.16
C VAL A 64 5.19 12.25 5.24
N ASP A 65 3.91 12.52 4.99
CA ASP A 65 3.02 13.19 5.93
C ASP A 65 2.83 12.36 7.22
N SER A 66 2.56 11.06 7.08
CA SER A 66 2.35 10.14 8.20
C SER A 66 3.60 10.00 9.09
N MET A 67 4.79 10.12 8.51
CA MET A 67 6.07 10.09 9.23
C MET A 67 6.52 11.46 9.72
N GLU A 68 5.78 12.54 9.41
CA GLU A 68 6.20 13.91 9.70
C GLU A 68 7.64 14.17 9.19
N PHE A 69 7.93 13.71 7.98
CA PHE A 69 9.24 13.88 7.36
C PHE A 69 9.35 15.26 6.72
N THR A 70 10.32 16.04 7.13
CA THR A 70 10.52 17.44 6.68
C THR A 70 11.69 17.62 5.72
N GLY A 71 12.38 16.52 5.33
CA GLY A 71 13.46 16.55 4.36
C GLY A 71 12.96 16.60 2.92
N ASN A 72 13.89 16.66 1.96
CA ASN A 72 13.51 16.64 0.55
C ASN A 72 13.13 15.23 0.08
N VAL A 73 12.17 15.16 -0.85
CA VAL A 73 11.83 13.95 -1.59
C VAL A 73 12.38 14.09 -3.01
N VAL A 74 13.29 13.20 -3.39
CA VAL A 74 13.96 13.23 -4.69
C VAL A 74 13.56 12.02 -5.52
N PHE A 75 12.92 12.26 -6.67
CA PHE A 75 12.54 11.22 -7.63
C PHE A 75 13.68 11.01 -8.63
N ASP A 76 14.34 9.85 -8.56
CA ASP A 76 15.45 9.50 -9.44
C ASP A 76 14.93 8.82 -10.73
N THR A 77 14.68 9.61 -11.75
CA THR A 77 14.19 9.15 -13.06
C THR A 77 15.24 8.40 -13.89
N THR A 78 16.49 8.31 -13.42
CA THR A 78 17.52 7.47 -14.05
C THR A 78 17.35 5.98 -13.71
N LYS A 79 16.56 5.69 -12.69
CA LYS A 79 16.24 4.33 -12.28
C LYS A 79 15.08 3.76 -13.09
N PRO A 80 15.09 2.43 -13.34
CA PRO A 80 14.03 1.79 -14.10
C PRO A 80 12.67 1.96 -13.41
N GLU A 81 11.66 2.27 -14.22
CA GLU A 81 10.25 2.23 -13.82
C GLU A 81 9.63 0.89 -14.26
N GLY A 82 8.66 0.42 -13.51
CA GLY A 82 7.86 -0.73 -13.91
C GLY A 82 6.75 -0.34 -14.92
N GLN A 83 5.83 -1.27 -15.18
CA GLN A 83 4.65 -0.98 -15.99
C GLN A 83 3.90 0.23 -15.43
N PHE A 84 3.35 1.07 -16.33
CA PHE A 84 2.61 2.26 -15.94
C PHE A 84 1.37 1.92 -15.10
N ARG A 85 0.62 0.87 -15.48
CA ARG A 85 -0.57 0.40 -14.75
C ARG A 85 -0.54 -1.12 -14.56
N LYS A 86 -1.16 -1.58 -13.46
CA LYS A 86 -1.44 -3.00 -13.18
C LYS A 86 -2.81 -3.12 -12.51
N PRO A 87 -3.90 -2.79 -13.22
CA PRO A 87 -5.22 -2.87 -12.64
C PRO A 87 -5.62 -4.33 -12.43
N SER A 88 -6.42 -4.59 -11.42
CA SER A 88 -7.08 -5.86 -11.17
C SER A 88 -8.60 -5.71 -11.27
N ASP A 89 -9.29 -6.83 -11.43
CA ASP A 89 -10.74 -6.89 -11.38
C ASP A 89 -11.17 -7.65 -10.12
N ASN A 90 -11.78 -6.95 -9.18
CA ASN A 90 -12.29 -7.51 -7.94
C ASN A 90 -13.82 -7.69 -7.95
N SER A 91 -14.48 -7.61 -9.10
CA SER A 91 -15.94 -7.68 -9.22
C SER A 91 -16.53 -8.95 -8.60
N LYS A 92 -15.85 -10.11 -8.76
CA LYS A 92 -16.25 -11.37 -8.12
C LYS A 92 -16.21 -11.23 -6.59
N LEU A 93 -15.16 -10.67 -6.03
CA LEU A 93 -15.05 -10.43 -4.58
C LEU A 93 -16.20 -9.55 -4.09
N LEU A 94 -16.45 -8.41 -4.74
CA LEU A 94 -17.52 -7.48 -4.35
C LEU A 94 -18.91 -8.09 -4.47
N SER A 95 -19.13 -9.01 -5.41
CA SER A 95 -20.41 -9.73 -5.51
C SER A 95 -20.64 -10.68 -4.34
N LEU A 96 -19.57 -11.20 -3.74
CA LEU A 96 -19.61 -12.15 -2.62
C LEU A 96 -19.66 -11.45 -1.25
N VAL A 97 -19.02 -10.28 -1.15
CA VAL A 97 -18.94 -9.47 0.08
C VAL A 97 -19.33 -8.01 -0.20
N PRO A 98 -20.58 -7.73 -0.64
CA PRO A 98 -20.98 -6.40 -1.10
C PRO A 98 -20.86 -5.30 -0.04
N ASP A 99 -20.95 -5.67 1.23
CA ASP A 99 -20.90 -4.74 2.36
C ASP A 99 -19.48 -4.56 2.93
N PHE A 100 -18.46 -5.19 2.31
CA PHE A 100 -17.09 -5.05 2.79
C PHE A 100 -16.53 -3.66 2.47
N ASN A 101 -16.16 -2.93 3.51
CA ASN A 101 -15.57 -1.60 3.40
C ASN A 101 -14.05 -1.70 3.57
N PHE A 102 -13.32 -1.45 2.50
CA PHE A 102 -11.86 -1.36 2.55
C PHE A 102 -11.41 -0.16 3.38
N THR A 103 -10.36 -0.36 4.15
CA THR A 103 -9.71 0.72 4.88
C THR A 103 -9.14 1.75 3.88
N PRO A 104 -9.46 3.05 4.03
CA PRO A 104 -8.86 4.10 3.21
C PRO A 104 -7.34 4.06 3.26
N ILE A 105 -6.69 4.36 2.12
CA ILE A 105 -5.24 4.17 2.00
C ILE A 105 -4.44 5.03 2.98
N ASP A 106 -4.86 6.24 3.23
CA ASP A 106 -4.25 7.16 4.19
C ASP A 106 -4.30 6.60 5.62
N VAL A 107 -5.46 6.03 6.01
CA VAL A 107 -5.65 5.37 7.31
C VAL A 107 -4.75 4.13 7.42
N GLY A 108 -4.76 3.27 6.40
CA GLY A 108 -3.94 2.05 6.38
C GLY A 108 -2.45 2.34 6.40
N ILE A 109 -1.99 3.36 5.68
CA ILE A 109 -0.59 3.80 5.68
C ILE A 109 -0.22 4.35 7.06
N LYS A 110 -1.06 5.21 7.65
CA LYS A 110 -0.78 5.76 8.98
C LYS A 110 -0.64 4.67 10.03
N GLU A 111 -1.55 3.72 10.10
CA GLU A 111 -1.44 2.59 11.04
C GLU A 111 -0.16 1.77 10.79
N THR A 112 0.20 1.57 9.52
CA THR A 112 1.42 0.83 9.15
C THR A 112 2.68 1.59 9.58
N VAL A 113 2.70 2.90 9.38
CA VAL A 113 3.80 3.79 9.83
C VAL A 113 3.95 3.75 11.34
N ASP A 114 2.85 3.91 12.08
CA ASP A 114 2.85 3.88 13.55
C ASP A 114 3.37 2.53 14.06
N TRP A 115 2.90 1.43 13.48
CA TRP A 115 3.40 0.09 13.80
C TRP A 115 4.90 -0.05 13.51
N PHE A 116 5.33 0.39 12.31
CA PHE A 116 6.72 0.27 11.87
C PHE A 116 7.69 1.05 12.78
N ILE A 117 7.33 2.28 13.15
CA ILE A 117 8.14 3.09 14.07
C ILE A 117 8.33 2.39 15.42
N ASN A 118 7.24 1.83 15.96
CA ASN A 118 7.24 1.17 17.26
C ASN A 118 7.93 -0.22 17.26
N ASN A 119 8.09 -0.82 16.08
CA ASN A 119 8.63 -2.18 15.93
C ASN A 119 9.86 -2.23 15.03
N PHE A 120 10.50 -1.10 14.76
CA PHE A 120 11.59 -1.01 13.77
C PHE A 120 12.69 -2.05 13.98
N ASP A 121 13.11 -2.29 15.21
CA ASP A 121 14.20 -3.22 15.53
C ASP A 121 13.84 -4.69 15.23
N ASN A 122 12.56 -5.04 15.33
CA ASN A 122 12.03 -6.38 15.11
C ASN A 122 11.36 -6.55 13.74
N ALA A 123 11.13 -5.45 13.01
CA ALA A 123 10.51 -5.51 11.70
C ALA A 123 11.46 -6.13 10.67
N ARG A 124 10.91 -6.95 9.77
CA ARG A 124 11.68 -7.46 8.62
C ARG A 124 12.01 -6.29 7.69
N LYS A 125 13.30 -6.12 7.41
CA LYS A 125 13.87 -5.03 6.59
C LYS A 125 14.35 -5.56 5.25
#